data_2dea876fcd4ea143e382fbedf57ec8fa
#
_entry.id   2dea876fcd4ea143e382fbedf57ec8fa
#
_cell.length_a   1.000
_cell.length_b   1.000
_cell.length_c   1.000
_cell.angle_alpha   90.00
_cell.angle_beta   90.00
_cell.angle_gamma   90.00
#
_symmetry.space_group_name_H-M   'P 1'
#
loop_
_entity.id
_entity.type
_entity.pdbx_description
1 polymer ?
#
loop_
_entity_poly.entity_id
_entity_poly.type
_entity_poly.pdbx_seq_one_letter_code
_entity_poly.pdbx_strand_id
1 'polypeptide(L)'
;MQKSELNYYEKIGNWDFSQIKCKTEKLTTWDFYEKIKENTNEKSLCLDLGTGGGERVLRDYPEVGMIIATDFSDEMIKTAKKNAKKYSNKRVKFIKMNNLRIDFPKETFDLVSARNTIIDAKQIYNCLTLGGVVVIKGVDKKDCWDIKKMFGRGQAYYDEIAISEKDYFDLKEAGFKNIEKVEMTVGSTSVKIKMKNEE
;
A
#
# COMPACT_ATOMS: atom_id res chain seq x y z
N MET A 1 -2.37 -2.49 -15.64
CA MET A 1 -1.09 -3.21 -15.41
C MET A 1 -0.76 -3.99 -16.67
N GLN A 2 0.46 -3.85 -17.19
CA GLN A 2 0.87 -4.52 -18.43
C GLN A 2 1.12 -6.02 -18.17
N LYS A 3 0.87 -6.86 -19.17
CA LYS A 3 1.06 -8.33 -19.08
C LYS A 3 2.50 -8.73 -18.68
N SER A 4 3.48 -7.87 -19.01
CA SER A 4 4.89 -8.02 -18.63
C SER A 4 5.14 -7.82 -17.12
N GLU A 5 4.41 -6.93 -16.47
CA GLU A 5 4.52 -6.70 -15.01
C GLU A 5 3.91 -7.87 -14.24
N LEU A 6 2.76 -8.39 -14.69
CA LEU A 6 2.15 -9.61 -14.15
C LEU A 6 3.15 -10.77 -14.14
N ASN A 7 3.75 -11.05 -15.30
CA ASN A 7 4.74 -12.13 -15.44
C ASN A 7 5.99 -11.91 -14.56
N TYR A 8 6.36 -10.66 -14.31
CA TYR A 8 7.48 -10.31 -13.44
C TYR A 8 7.17 -10.66 -11.97
N TYR A 9 6.00 -10.23 -11.47
CA TYR A 9 5.58 -10.51 -10.10
C TYR A 9 5.34 -12.00 -9.83
N GLU A 10 4.80 -12.74 -10.81
CA GLU A 10 4.64 -14.19 -10.73
C GLU A 10 5.99 -14.94 -10.65
N LYS A 11 7.04 -14.42 -11.31
CA LYS A 11 8.37 -15.03 -11.28
C LYS A 11 9.14 -14.75 -10.00
N ILE A 12 8.98 -13.57 -9.40
CA ILE A 12 9.72 -13.19 -8.19
C ILE A 12 9.19 -13.97 -6.98
N GLY A 13 7.88 -14.14 -6.84
CA GLY A 13 7.24 -14.92 -5.77
C GLY A 13 7.57 -14.49 -4.33
N ASN A 14 8.48 -13.52 -4.17
CA ASN A 14 8.96 -13.05 -2.86
C ASN A 14 9.59 -11.66 -2.99
N TRP A 15 9.22 -10.73 -2.10
CA TRP A 15 9.81 -9.39 -1.95
C TRP A 15 10.66 -9.27 -0.67
N ASP A 16 11.29 -10.36 -0.27
CA ASP A 16 12.19 -10.35 0.88
C ASP A 16 13.57 -9.80 0.51
N PHE A 17 13.81 -8.54 0.86
CA PHE A 17 15.09 -7.86 0.72
C PHE A 17 15.96 -7.98 1.97
N SER A 18 15.64 -8.87 2.92
CA SER A 18 16.39 -9.04 4.19
C SER A 18 17.84 -9.43 3.98
N GLN A 19 18.17 -10.03 2.83
CA GLN A 19 19.55 -10.41 2.45
C GLN A 19 20.38 -9.21 1.94
N ILE A 20 19.74 -8.09 1.62
CA ILE A 20 20.46 -6.90 1.17
C ILE A 20 20.93 -6.12 2.40
N LYS A 21 22.24 -6.14 2.63
CA LYS A 21 22.88 -5.32 3.66
C LYS A 21 22.90 -3.85 3.20
N CYS A 22 21.90 -3.09 3.57
CA CYS A 22 21.87 -1.64 3.36
C CYS A 22 21.73 -0.91 4.69
N LYS A 23 22.39 0.23 4.81
CA LYS A 23 22.17 1.16 5.90
C LYS A 23 20.97 2.04 5.52
N THR A 24 19.88 1.90 6.23
CA THR A 24 18.70 2.76 6.04
C THR A 24 18.77 3.92 7.02
N GLU A 25 18.80 5.13 6.52
CA GLU A 25 18.71 6.34 7.31
C GLU A 25 17.30 6.91 7.21
N LYS A 26 16.63 7.08 8.37
CA LYS A 26 15.28 7.60 8.43
C LYS A 26 15.36 9.12 8.57
N LEU A 27 15.09 9.86 7.51
CA LEU A 27 15.18 11.33 7.47
C LEU A 27 13.86 12.04 7.76
N THR A 28 12.84 11.31 8.16
CA THR A 28 11.53 11.85 8.53
C THR A 28 10.95 11.14 9.74
N THR A 29 10.13 11.85 10.49
CA THR A 29 9.33 11.28 11.59
C THR A 29 8.11 10.50 11.06
N TRP A 30 7.70 10.73 9.81
CA TRP A 30 6.57 10.05 9.23
C TRP A 30 6.86 8.56 9.01
N ASP A 31 5.94 7.69 9.45
CA ASP A 31 6.03 6.24 9.27
C ASP A 31 4.68 5.66 8.89
N PHE A 32 4.68 4.81 7.86
CA PHE A 32 3.47 4.21 7.31
C PHE A 32 2.69 3.39 8.34
N TYR A 33 3.37 2.57 9.11
CA TYR A 33 2.74 1.69 10.09
C TYR A 33 2.35 2.43 11.37
N GLU A 34 3.11 3.45 11.78
CA GLU A 34 2.68 4.34 12.85
C GLU A 34 1.41 5.10 12.48
N LYS A 35 1.27 5.55 11.21
CA LYS A 35 0.03 6.19 10.76
C LYS A 35 -1.17 5.23 10.72
N ILE A 36 -0.96 3.97 10.40
CA ILE A 36 -2.00 2.96 10.54
C ILE A 36 -2.38 2.80 12.02
N LYS A 37 -1.39 2.71 12.91
CA LYS A 37 -1.59 2.56 14.36
C LYS A 37 -2.35 3.75 14.98
N GLU A 38 -2.02 4.97 14.58
CA GLU A 38 -2.71 6.19 15.03
C GLU A 38 -4.22 6.20 14.67
N ASN A 39 -4.61 5.49 13.61
CA ASN A 39 -5.96 5.47 13.07
C ASN A 39 -6.69 4.13 13.22
N THR A 40 -6.19 3.23 14.05
CA THR A 40 -6.80 1.91 14.29
C THR A 40 -6.77 1.53 15.77
N ASN A 41 -7.55 0.53 16.10
CA ASN A 41 -7.58 -0.10 17.42
C ASN A 41 -7.83 -1.61 17.29
N GLU A 42 -7.85 -2.33 18.41
CA GLU A 42 -8.03 -3.79 18.47
C GLU A 42 -9.35 -4.34 17.90
N LYS A 43 -10.31 -3.47 17.56
CA LYS A 43 -11.59 -3.83 16.94
C LYS A 43 -11.63 -3.50 15.45
N SER A 44 -10.70 -2.71 14.96
CA SER A 44 -10.68 -2.23 13.58
C SER A 44 -10.59 -3.36 12.56
N LEU A 45 -11.41 -3.27 11.52
CA LEU A 45 -11.33 -4.11 10.32
C LEU A 45 -10.54 -3.36 9.24
N CYS A 46 -9.40 -3.91 8.85
CA CYS A 46 -8.48 -3.27 7.92
C CYS A 46 -8.38 -4.04 6.60
N LEU A 47 -8.25 -3.31 5.49
CA LEU A 47 -7.91 -3.86 4.17
C LEU A 47 -6.50 -3.41 3.78
N ASP A 48 -5.61 -4.35 3.48
CA ASP A 48 -4.28 -4.09 2.96
C ASP A 48 -4.20 -4.47 1.49
N LEU A 49 -3.97 -3.49 0.63
CA LEU A 49 -3.92 -3.65 -0.83
C LEU A 49 -2.47 -3.84 -1.30
N GLY A 50 -2.23 -4.89 -2.10
CA GLY A 50 -0.90 -5.19 -2.64
C GLY A 50 0.06 -5.69 -1.57
N THR A 51 -0.39 -6.64 -0.76
CA THR A 51 0.37 -7.17 0.39
C THR A 51 1.64 -7.93 0.02
N GLY A 52 1.78 -8.35 -1.24
CA GLY A 52 2.88 -9.21 -1.69
C GLY A 52 2.92 -10.53 -0.91
N GLY A 53 4.10 -10.96 -0.50
CA GLY A 53 4.31 -12.16 0.35
C GLY A 53 3.91 -11.99 1.81
N GLY A 54 3.28 -10.87 2.19
CA GLY A 54 2.76 -10.62 3.52
C GLY A 54 3.80 -10.30 4.59
N GLU A 55 5.10 -10.23 4.25
CA GLU A 55 6.19 -10.07 5.21
C GLU A 55 6.02 -8.83 6.08
N ARG A 56 5.61 -7.72 5.43
CA ARG A 56 5.43 -6.44 6.13
C ARG A 56 4.16 -6.41 6.97
N VAL A 57 3.05 -6.89 6.44
CA VAL A 57 1.78 -6.97 7.17
C VAL A 57 1.95 -7.84 8.41
N LEU A 58 2.61 -8.98 8.27
CA LEU A 58 2.82 -9.90 9.39
C LEU A 58 3.76 -9.36 10.47
N ARG A 59 4.78 -8.58 10.08
CA ARG A 59 5.79 -8.07 11.00
C ARG A 59 5.44 -6.71 11.59
N ASP A 60 5.01 -5.77 10.74
CA ASP A 60 5.00 -4.34 11.04
C ASP A 60 3.58 -3.78 11.29
N TYR A 61 2.52 -4.46 10.85
CA TYR A 61 1.15 -3.98 11.03
C TYR A 61 0.78 -3.97 12.51
N PRO A 62 0.11 -2.92 13.02
CA PRO A 62 -0.32 -2.89 14.43
C PRO A 62 -1.33 -4.01 14.74
N GLU A 63 -1.59 -4.23 16.02
CA GLU A 63 -2.64 -5.14 16.44
C GLU A 63 -4.01 -4.51 16.20
N VAL A 64 -4.84 -5.19 15.41
CA VAL A 64 -6.18 -4.78 15.01
C VAL A 64 -7.14 -5.97 15.09
N GLY A 65 -8.44 -5.73 14.97
CA GLY A 65 -9.46 -6.78 15.01
C GLY A 65 -9.30 -7.83 13.91
N MET A 66 -9.10 -7.38 12.67
CA MET A 66 -8.85 -8.26 11.52
C MET A 66 -8.17 -7.48 10.39
N ILE A 67 -7.28 -8.15 9.69
CA ILE A 67 -6.68 -7.65 8.44
C ILE A 67 -7.12 -8.56 7.30
N ILE A 68 -7.72 -7.99 6.27
CA ILE A 68 -7.89 -8.63 4.97
C ILE A 68 -6.74 -8.12 4.09
N ALA A 69 -5.78 -8.97 3.79
CA ALA A 69 -4.60 -8.63 3.02
C ALA A 69 -4.69 -9.23 1.61
N THR A 70 -4.56 -8.39 0.59
CA THR A 70 -4.86 -8.79 -0.78
C THR A 70 -3.69 -8.58 -1.72
N ASP A 71 -3.57 -9.46 -2.69
CA ASP A 71 -2.66 -9.33 -3.83
C ASP A 71 -3.30 -9.97 -5.06
N PHE A 72 -2.94 -9.49 -6.25
CA PHE A 72 -3.46 -10.06 -7.50
C PHE A 72 -2.72 -11.34 -7.91
N SER A 73 -1.48 -11.58 -7.41
CA SER A 73 -0.64 -12.72 -7.73
C SER A 73 -0.97 -13.93 -6.84
N ASP A 74 -1.27 -15.06 -7.45
CA ASP A 74 -1.47 -16.32 -6.73
C ASP A 74 -0.21 -16.74 -5.97
N GLU A 75 0.97 -16.53 -6.55
CA GLU A 75 2.24 -16.90 -5.92
C GLU A 75 2.53 -16.02 -4.69
N MET A 76 2.24 -14.73 -4.75
CA MET A 76 2.33 -13.84 -3.60
C MET A 76 1.39 -14.28 -2.48
N ILE A 77 0.14 -14.60 -2.79
CA ILE A 77 -0.83 -15.10 -1.79
C ILE A 77 -0.39 -16.46 -1.20
N LYS A 78 0.16 -17.38 -1.99
CA LYS A 78 0.72 -18.64 -1.48
C LYS A 78 1.89 -18.37 -0.52
N THR A 79 2.81 -17.48 -0.91
CA THR A 79 3.93 -17.05 -0.07
C THR A 79 3.45 -16.41 1.23
N ALA A 80 2.48 -15.51 1.17
CA ALA A 80 1.90 -14.85 2.33
C ALA A 80 1.27 -15.85 3.31
N LYS A 81 0.50 -16.82 2.81
CA LYS A 81 -0.07 -17.90 3.64
C LYS A 81 1.00 -18.80 4.26
N LYS A 82 2.12 -19.06 3.56
CA LYS A 82 3.27 -19.79 4.11
C LYS A 82 3.96 -18.98 5.21
N ASN A 83 4.19 -17.70 4.99
CA ASN A 83 4.80 -16.79 5.95
C ASN A 83 3.94 -16.64 7.22
N ALA A 84 2.61 -16.57 7.06
CA ALA A 84 1.69 -16.46 8.19
C ALA A 84 1.82 -17.57 9.23
N LYS A 85 2.24 -18.78 8.83
CA LYS A 85 2.46 -19.90 9.76
C LYS A 85 3.51 -19.61 10.84
N LYS A 86 4.36 -18.59 10.64
CA LYS A 86 5.40 -18.17 11.59
C LYS A 86 4.88 -17.11 12.60
N TYR A 87 3.64 -16.62 12.44
CA TYR A 87 3.06 -15.52 13.21
C TYR A 87 1.70 -15.93 13.78
N SER A 88 1.70 -16.60 14.93
CA SER A 88 0.48 -17.16 15.53
C SER A 88 -0.53 -16.11 16.03
N ASN A 89 -0.08 -14.89 16.29
CA ASN A 89 -0.89 -13.86 16.96
C ASN A 89 -1.56 -12.85 16.01
N LYS A 90 -1.29 -12.90 14.70
CA LYS A 90 -1.87 -11.95 13.74
C LYS A 90 -3.18 -12.46 13.17
N ARG A 91 -4.25 -11.68 13.30
CA ARG A 91 -5.56 -11.94 12.68
C ARG A 91 -5.56 -11.44 11.24
N VAL A 92 -4.90 -12.19 10.34
CA VAL A 92 -4.76 -11.84 8.92
C VAL A 92 -5.36 -12.91 8.03
N LYS A 93 -6.17 -12.50 7.05
CA LYS A 93 -6.68 -13.36 5.99
C LYS A 93 -6.13 -12.90 4.64
N PHE A 94 -5.41 -13.76 3.95
CA PHE A 94 -4.84 -13.48 2.62
C PHE A 94 -5.77 -13.94 1.51
N ILE A 95 -6.15 -13.02 0.62
CA ILE A 95 -7.12 -13.24 -0.47
C ILE A 95 -6.54 -12.69 -1.78
N LYS A 96 -6.69 -13.47 -2.87
CA LYS A 96 -6.40 -12.96 -4.21
C LYS A 96 -7.45 -11.94 -4.61
N MET A 97 -7.01 -10.72 -4.96
CA MET A 97 -7.90 -9.66 -5.44
C MET A 97 -7.14 -8.65 -6.30
N ASN A 98 -7.80 -8.09 -7.29
CA ASN A 98 -7.28 -6.96 -8.03
C ASN A 98 -7.63 -5.65 -7.30
N ASN A 99 -6.63 -4.84 -6.96
CA ASN A 99 -6.81 -3.57 -6.26
C ASN A 99 -7.65 -2.54 -7.03
N LEU A 100 -7.75 -2.68 -8.36
CA LEU A 100 -8.61 -1.84 -9.21
C LEU A 100 -10.07 -2.33 -9.23
N ARG A 101 -10.37 -3.43 -8.55
CA ARG A 101 -11.72 -3.97 -8.40
C ARG A 101 -11.86 -4.58 -7.01
N ILE A 102 -12.22 -3.75 -6.07
CA ILE A 102 -12.43 -4.16 -4.67
C ILE A 102 -13.81 -4.83 -4.56
N ASP A 103 -13.80 -6.13 -4.36
CA ASP A 103 -15.01 -6.96 -4.29
C ASP A 103 -15.46 -7.17 -2.82
N PHE A 104 -15.69 -6.05 -2.14
CA PHE A 104 -16.24 -6.00 -0.79
C PHE A 104 -17.46 -5.08 -0.74
N PRO A 105 -18.41 -5.30 0.19
CA PRO A 105 -19.51 -4.39 0.40
C PRO A 105 -19.06 -2.97 0.70
N LYS A 106 -19.94 -2.01 0.47
CA LYS A 106 -19.72 -0.63 0.90
C LYS A 106 -19.59 -0.54 2.41
N GLU A 107 -18.83 0.46 2.87
CA GLU A 107 -18.74 0.79 4.30
C GLU A 107 -18.32 -0.42 5.17
N THR A 108 -17.34 -1.18 4.71
CA THR A 108 -16.88 -2.41 5.38
C THR A 108 -15.65 -2.16 6.25
N PHE A 109 -14.69 -1.34 5.81
CA PHE A 109 -13.39 -1.22 6.45
C PHE A 109 -13.23 0.10 7.19
N ASP A 110 -12.65 0.05 8.38
CA ASP A 110 -12.28 1.24 9.14
C ASP A 110 -11.01 1.88 8.58
N LEU A 111 -10.11 1.07 8.03
CA LEU A 111 -8.89 1.55 7.40
C LEU A 111 -8.55 0.73 6.17
N VAL A 112 -8.13 1.43 5.10
CA VAL A 112 -7.48 0.83 3.92
C VAL A 112 -6.03 1.28 3.87
N SER A 113 -5.11 0.33 3.76
CA SER A 113 -3.68 0.58 3.57
C SER A 113 -3.25 0.14 2.17
N ALA A 114 -2.36 0.92 1.54
CA ALA A 114 -1.79 0.58 0.24
C ALA A 114 -0.32 1.02 0.19
N ARG A 115 0.58 0.05 -0.02
CA ARG A 115 2.02 0.33 -0.04
C ARG A 115 2.66 -0.16 -1.34
N ASN A 116 3.20 0.78 -2.12
CA ASN A 116 3.87 0.51 -3.41
C ASN A 116 2.99 -0.29 -4.38
N THR A 117 1.71 0.06 -4.45
CA THR A 117 0.74 -0.59 -5.33
C THR A 117 -0.16 0.45 -5.99
N ILE A 118 -0.76 0.06 -7.11
CA ILE A 118 -1.77 0.88 -7.78
C ILE A 118 -3.09 0.83 -6.99
N ILE A 119 -3.79 1.96 -6.98
CA ILE A 119 -5.06 2.10 -6.29
C ILE A 119 -6.17 2.61 -7.23
N ASP A 120 -7.41 2.34 -6.86
CA ASP A 120 -8.59 3.02 -7.37
C ASP A 120 -9.26 3.75 -6.20
N ALA A 121 -9.20 5.08 -6.24
CA ALA A 121 -9.68 5.93 -5.15
C ALA A 121 -11.19 5.78 -4.90
N LYS A 122 -12.00 5.59 -5.97
CA LYS A 122 -13.46 5.43 -5.86
C LYS A 122 -13.82 4.09 -5.21
N GLN A 123 -13.10 3.02 -5.57
CA GLN A 123 -13.28 1.71 -4.94
C GLN A 123 -12.93 1.75 -3.45
N ILE A 124 -11.81 2.39 -3.10
CA ILE A 124 -11.39 2.57 -1.70
C ILE A 124 -12.43 3.40 -0.94
N TYR A 125 -12.87 4.51 -1.51
CA TYR A 125 -13.89 5.37 -0.88
C TYR A 125 -15.18 4.59 -0.58
N ASN A 126 -15.63 3.77 -1.52
CA ASN A 126 -16.85 3.00 -1.37
C ASN A 126 -16.76 1.94 -0.28
N CYS A 127 -15.61 1.28 -0.11
CA CYS A 127 -15.47 0.20 0.87
C CYS A 127 -15.11 0.69 2.28
N LEU A 128 -14.73 1.96 2.46
CA LEU A 128 -14.48 2.56 3.76
C LEU A 128 -15.78 2.93 4.47
N THR A 129 -15.82 2.68 5.77
CA THR A 129 -16.88 3.18 6.67
C THR A 129 -16.87 4.71 6.71
N LEU A 130 -17.94 5.31 7.24
CA LEU A 130 -17.96 6.74 7.55
C LEU A 130 -16.87 7.04 8.60
N GLY A 131 -16.07 8.09 8.37
CA GLY A 131 -14.88 8.36 9.21
C GLY A 131 -13.67 7.43 8.95
N GLY A 132 -13.81 6.45 8.05
CA GLY A 132 -12.72 5.53 7.70
C GLY A 132 -11.55 6.22 7.02
N VAL A 133 -10.35 5.67 7.22
CA VAL A 133 -9.07 6.27 6.83
C VAL A 133 -8.41 5.46 5.72
N VAL A 134 -7.75 6.13 4.77
CA VAL A 134 -6.82 5.49 3.84
C VAL A 134 -5.40 5.99 4.08
N VAL A 135 -4.46 5.05 4.22
CA VAL A 135 -3.02 5.34 4.33
C VAL A 135 -2.31 4.77 3.11
N ILE A 136 -1.65 5.64 2.34
CA ILE A 136 -0.98 5.26 1.11
C ILE A 136 0.50 5.63 1.18
N LYS A 137 1.36 4.69 0.79
CA LYS A 137 2.77 4.92 0.56
C LYS A 137 3.14 4.43 -0.83
N GLY A 138 3.64 5.33 -1.66
CA GLY A 138 4.05 5.02 -3.04
C GLY A 138 5.50 5.41 -3.30
N VAL A 139 6.01 4.94 -4.43
CA VAL A 139 7.30 5.33 -5.00
C VAL A 139 7.03 6.32 -6.12
N ASP A 140 7.66 7.48 -6.07
CA ASP A 140 7.49 8.54 -7.07
C ASP A 140 8.44 8.37 -8.27
N LYS A 141 8.16 9.10 -9.36
CA LYS A 141 9.00 9.09 -10.56
C LYS A 141 10.46 9.49 -10.29
N LYS A 142 10.69 10.32 -9.29
CA LYS A 142 12.04 10.76 -8.90
C LYS A 142 12.83 9.71 -8.12
N ASP A 143 12.22 8.56 -7.80
CA ASP A 143 12.93 7.44 -7.17
C ASP A 143 14.06 6.93 -8.04
N CYS A 144 15.25 6.84 -7.48
CA CYS A 144 16.45 6.44 -8.22
C CYS A 144 16.61 7.23 -9.54
N TRP A 145 16.27 8.53 -9.54
CA TRP A 145 16.18 9.35 -10.76
C TRP A 145 17.46 9.35 -11.58
N ASP A 146 18.63 9.43 -10.94
CA ASP A 146 19.89 9.43 -11.66
C ASP A 146 20.17 8.09 -12.34
N ILE A 147 19.80 6.98 -11.70
CA ILE A 147 19.85 5.65 -12.31
C ILE A 147 18.88 5.56 -13.49
N LYS A 148 17.65 6.02 -13.32
CA LYS A 148 16.64 6.04 -14.39
C LYS A 148 17.12 6.86 -15.60
N LYS A 149 17.74 8.03 -15.37
CA LYS A 149 18.35 8.84 -16.44
C LYS A 149 19.45 8.11 -17.19
N MET A 150 20.34 7.41 -16.48
CA MET A 150 21.42 6.65 -17.10
C MET A 150 20.92 5.57 -18.05
N PHE A 151 19.80 4.91 -17.68
CA PHE A 151 19.24 3.82 -18.49
C PHE A 151 18.10 4.27 -19.42
N GLY A 152 17.67 5.54 -19.36
CA GLY A 152 16.56 6.07 -20.16
C GLY A 152 15.23 5.37 -19.90
N ARG A 153 15.07 4.69 -18.76
CA ARG A 153 13.86 3.91 -18.41
C ARG A 153 13.76 3.66 -16.91
N GLY A 154 12.58 3.27 -16.46
CA GLY A 154 12.28 2.90 -15.07
C GLY A 154 10.82 3.15 -14.75
N GLN A 155 10.38 2.75 -13.56
CA GLN A 155 9.02 2.98 -13.10
C GLN A 155 8.69 4.48 -13.12
N ALA A 156 7.57 4.85 -13.76
CA ALA A 156 7.10 6.23 -13.89
C ALA A 156 8.09 7.20 -14.60
N TYR A 157 9.11 6.70 -15.32
CA TYR A 157 10.13 7.55 -15.95
C TYR A 157 9.53 8.53 -16.98
N TYR A 158 8.55 8.06 -17.76
CA TYR A 158 7.87 8.83 -18.79
C TYR A 158 6.58 9.50 -18.31
N ASP A 159 6.20 9.33 -17.04
CA ASP A 159 4.97 9.93 -16.54
C ASP A 159 5.12 11.46 -16.48
N GLU A 160 4.16 12.17 -17.05
CA GLU A 160 4.12 13.63 -17.02
C GLU A 160 3.84 14.14 -15.61
N ILE A 161 2.92 13.47 -14.90
CA ILE A 161 2.49 13.81 -13.55
C ILE A 161 3.04 12.79 -12.56
N ALA A 162 3.55 13.26 -11.44
CA ALA A 162 3.97 12.38 -10.35
C ALA A 162 2.81 11.51 -9.87
N ILE A 163 3.06 10.21 -9.63
CA ILE A 163 2.04 9.27 -9.12
C ILE A 163 1.36 9.86 -7.88
N SER A 164 2.14 10.53 -7.04
CA SER A 164 1.62 11.19 -5.83
C SER A 164 0.63 12.31 -6.13
N GLU A 165 0.81 13.07 -7.19
CA GLU A 165 -0.14 14.09 -7.62
C GLU A 165 -1.41 13.46 -8.16
N LYS A 166 -1.24 12.46 -9.04
CA LYS A 166 -2.37 11.74 -9.61
C LYS A 166 -3.25 11.14 -8.51
N ASP A 167 -2.67 10.40 -7.59
CA ASP A 167 -3.45 9.80 -6.49
C ASP A 167 -4.11 10.89 -5.62
N TYR A 168 -3.46 12.03 -5.38
CA TYR A 168 -4.05 13.15 -4.63
C TYR A 168 -5.33 13.66 -5.31
N PHE A 169 -5.28 13.88 -6.63
CA PHE A 169 -6.45 14.34 -7.38
C PHE A 169 -7.56 13.27 -7.43
N ASP A 170 -7.20 12.01 -7.69
CA ASP A 170 -8.14 10.89 -7.74
C ASP A 170 -8.89 10.72 -6.41
N LEU A 171 -8.19 10.86 -5.30
CA LEU A 171 -8.80 10.77 -3.98
C LEU A 171 -9.68 11.97 -3.65
N LYS A 172 -9.29 13.18 -4.05
CA LYS A 172 -10.13 14.37 -3.91
C LYS A 172 -11.41 14.24 -4.73
N GLU A 173 -11.30 13.78 -5.97
CA GLU A 173 -12.44 13.51 -6.85
C GLU A 173 -13.37 12.42 -6.30
N ALA A 174 -12.81 11.39 -5.65
CA ALA A 174 -13.59 10.34 -5.01
C ALA A 174 -14.36 10.80 -3.75
N GLY A 175 -14.07 12.01 -3.23
CA GLY A 175 -14.77 12.61 -2.10
C GLY A 175 -14.01 12.57 -0.77
N PHE A 176 -12.75 12.14 -0.77
CA PHE A 176 -11.93 12.24 0.44
C PHE A 176 -11.69 13.69 0.84
N LYS A 177 -11.75 13.96 2.13
CA LYS A 177 -11.45 15.27 2.72
C LYS A 177 -10.28 15.14 3.70
N ASN A 178 -9.73 16.25 4.17
CA ASN A 178 -8.59 16.28 5.10
C ASN A 178 -7.37 15.48 4.58
N ILE A 179 -7.05 15.70 3.30
CA ILE A 179 -5.96 15.02 2.63
C ILE A 179 -4.63 15.62 3.07
N GLU A 180 -3.81 14.83 3.76
CA GLU A 180 -2.42 15.17 4.06
C GLU A 180 -1.50 14.48 3.04
N LYS A 181 -0.62 15.26 2.41
CA LYS A 181 0.39 14.76 1.48
C LYS A 181 1.77 15.09 2.02
N VAL A 182 2.58 14.07 2.21
CA VAL A 182 3.98 14.21 2.62
C VAL A 182 4.89 13.68 1.52
N GLU A 183 5.80 14.50 1.04
CA GLU A 183 6.85 14.10 0.11
C GLU A 183 8.18 14.01 0.85
N MET A 184 8.86 12.89 0.67
CA MET A 184 10.17 12.69 1.25
C MET A 184 11.22 12.64 0.14
N THR A 185 12.19 13.54 0.21
CA THR A 185 13.31 13.60 -0.72
C THR A 185 14.51 12.91 -0.10
N VAL A 186 14.44 11.58 0.05
CA VAL A 186 15.65 10.78 0.26
C VAL A 186 15.40 9.42 -0.34
N GLY A 187 16.01 9.19 -1.47
CA GLY A 187 15.78 7.99 -2.23
C GLY A 187 14.31 7.83 -2.63
N SER A 188 13.58 8.95 -2.84
CA SER A 188 12.35 9.03 -3.65
C SER A 188 11.12 8.24 -3.18
N THR A 189 10.73 8.32 -1.94
CA THR A 189 9.45 7.76 -1.50
C THR A 189 8.45 8.87 -1.19
N SER A 190 7.37 8.97 -1.97
CA SER A 190 6.23 9.85 -1.65
C SER A 190 5.26 9.14 -0.73
N VAL A 191 4.79 9.84 0.28
CA VAL A 191 3.89 9.29 1.28
C VAL A 191 2.62 10.12 1.39
N LYS A 192 1.45 9.47 1.48
CA LYS A 192 0.15 10.13 1.56
C LYS A 192 -0.72 9.52 2.65
N ILE A 193 -1.36 10.36 3.43
CA ILE A 193 -2.36 9.99 4.44
C ILE A 193 -3.66 10.71 4.10
N LYS A 194 -4.79 10.04 4.28
CA LYS A 194 -6.09 10.57 3.88
C LYS A 194 -7.20 10.06 4.79
N MET A 195 -8.09 10.94 5.16
CA MET A 195 -9.23 10.64 6.00
C MET A 195 -10.54 10.85 5.23
N LYS A 196 -11.47 9.90 5.31
CA LYS A 196 -12.85 10.05 4.88
C LYS A 196 -13.60 10.84 5.95
N ASN A 197 -14.47 11.77 5.54
CA ASN A 197 -15.18 12.66 6.47
C ASN A 197 -16.02 11.95 7.52
N GLU A 198 -16.00 12.58 8.69
CA GLU A 198 -17.21 12.70 9.51
C GLU A 198 -18.05 13.86 8.95
N GLU A 199 -19.37 13.69 8.83
CA GLU A 199 -20.28 14.80 8.52
C GLU A 199 -20.28 15.87 9.62
#